data_8a8d519ed75be445b9dc75f563c844bb
#
_entry.id   8a8d519ed75be445b9dc75f563c844bb
#
_cell.length_a   1.000
_cell.length_b   1.000
_cell.length_c   1.000
_cell.angle_alpha   90.00
_cell.angle_beta   90.00
_cell.angle_gamma   90.00
#
_symmetry.space_group_name_H-M   'P 1'
#
loop_
_entity.id
_entity.type
_entity.pdbx_description
1 polymer ?
#
loop_
_entity_poly.entity_id
_entity_poly.type
_entity_poly.pdbx_seq_one_letter_code
_entity_poly.pdbx_strand_id
1 'polypeptide(L)'
;MFYKSTRNSDLRVESSTAISQGISVDGGLFVPETIPSISMDELKSLADKSYSERAAYVFAKYLTDFTDAEIHYCTDNAYSVKNFDTENIAEIAELFDGTYMLELWHGPTCAFKDMALQILPYFLTTSVKKLNLNKKVVILVATSGDTGKAALEGFKDVEGTQIMVFYPDEGVSSMQKRQMTTQEGSNVGVCAIKGNFDDCQSNVKKIFTDPAMKERLDKAGMAFSSANSINWGRLVPQVVYYVSSYVTLAKNGEINYGDEINVVVPTGNFGNILAAYYAKHMGVPIKKLICASNINNVLTDFIRTGVYDRNRKFYATTSPSMDILISSNLERLLYLLTNENDEKIKDWFGKLAADGKYEVDDDVKKVLSEEFWAGYCDDNGTKNTIKEIFDKYSYTCDTHTAVAVKVYEDYKAETGDTTKTLIASTASPYKFSSSVLAAIDPESTGMDEYDMVERVHQLSNIPVPKSLADLKNKERRFTKVISKDEMEDFVAESLGL
;
A
#
# COMPACT_ATOMS: atom_id res chain seq x y z
N MET A 1 4.62 6.72 -23.11
CA MET A 1 4.05 5.51 -22.49
C MET A 1 2.55 5.64 -22.48
N PHE A 2 1.81 4.70 -23.06
CA PHE A 2 0.37 4.63 -22.92
C PHE A 2 -0.02 3.58 -21.89
N TYR A 3 -1.26 3.65 -21.46
CA TYR A 3 -1.85 2.73 -20.48
C TYR A 3 -3.08 2.07 -21.09
N LYS A 4 -3.23 0.78 -20.80
CA LYS A 4 -4.36 -0.06 -21.18
C LYS A 4 -5.23 -0.38 -19.97
N SER A 5 -6.43 -0.89 -20.19
CA SER A 5 -7.24 -1.51 -19.15
C SER A 5 -7.02 -3.03 -19.14
N THR A 6 -6.95 -3.63 -17.97
CA THR A 6 -6.92 -5.09 -17.82
C THR A 6 -8.15 -5.80 -18.41
N ARG A 7 -9.23 -5.04 -18.70
CA ARG A 7 -10.47 -5.56 -19.28
C ARG A 7 -10.80 -4.98 -20.67
N ASN A 8 -9.88 -4.18 -21.22
CA ASN A 8 -9.98 -3.65 -22.59
C ASN A 8 -8.59 -3.32 -23.10
N SER A 9 -7.98 -4.26 -23.82
CA SER A 9 -6.61 -4.13 -24.36
C SER A 9 -6.50 -3.09 -25.48
N ASP A 10 -7.62 -2.68 -26.10
CA ASP A 10 -7.64 -1.66 -27.16
C ASP A 10 -7.63 -0.23 -26.58
N LEU A 11 -7.96 -0.07 -25.29
CA LEU A 11 -7.92 1.23 -24.64
C LEU A 11 -6.46 1.73 -24.58
N ARG A 12 -6.25 2.98 -24.98
CA ARG A 12 -4.95 3.67 -24.87
C ARG A 12 -5.14 5.06 -24.30
N VAL A 13 -4.63 5.29 -23.11
CA VAL A 13 -4.68 6.59 -22.44
C VAL A 13 -3.30 6.98 -21.92
N GLU A 14 -3.07 8.26 -21.72
CA GLU A 14 -1.85 8.78 -21.10
C GLU A 14 -1.84 8.53 -19.58
N SER A 15 -0.67 8.62 -18.93
CA SER A 15 -0.55 8.39 -17.49
C SER A 15 -1.38 9.38 -16.67
N SER A 16 -1.47 10.64 -17.09
CA SER A 16 -2.32 11.64 -16.45
C SER A 16 -3.80 11.24 -16.43
N THR A 17 -4.30 10.64 -17.52
CA THR A 17 -5.68 10.11 -17.56
C THR A 17 -5.84 8.90 -16.64
N ALA A 18 -4.91 7.94 -16.69
CA ALA A 18 -4.96 6.74 -15.84
C ALA A 18 -4.95 7.08 -14.35
N ILE A 19 -4.11 8.04 -13.94
CA ILE A 19 -4.01 8.50 -12.55
C ILE A 19 -5.26 9.28 -12.14
N SER A 20 -5.74 10.21 -12.97
CA SER A 20 -6.91 11.04 -12.62
C SER A 20 -8.20 10.23 -12.51
N GLN A 21 -8.39 9.21 -13.35
CA GLN A 21 -9.54 8.31 -13.29
C GLN A 21 -9.40 7.27 -12.17
N GLY A 22 -8.18 6.77 -11.92
CA GLY A 22 -7.88 5.75 -10.91
C GLY A 22 -8.34 4.33 -11.26
N ILE A 23 -9.45 4.18 -12.00
CA ILE A 23 -9.99 2.93 -12.53
C ILE A 23 -10.58 3.21 -13.92
N SER A 24 -10.48 2.24 -14.82
CA SER A 24 -11.04 2.36 -16.16
C SER A 24 -12.57 2.34 -16.15
N VAL A 25 -13.18 2.95 -17.15
CA VAL A 25 -14.65 3.00 -17.32
C VAL A 25 -15.29 1.63 -17.48
N ASP A 26 -14.54 0.62 -17.93
CA ASP A 26 -14.95 -0.78 -18.05
C ASP A 26 -14.80 -1.57 -16.72
N GLY A 27 -14.30 -0.91 -15.67
CA GLY A 27 -14.04 -1.50 -14.36
C GLY A 27 -12.72 -2.26 -14.26
N GLY A 28 -11.91 -2.28 -15.32
CA GLY A 28 -10.55 -2.83 -15.33
C GLY A 28 -9.53 -1.87 -14.71
N LEU A 29 -8.35 -2.39 -14.45
CA LEU A 29 -7.26 -1.63 -13.84
C LEU A 29 -6.29 -1.13 -14.91
N PHE A 30 -5.78 0.10 -14.75
CA PHE A 30 -4.77 0.63 -15.67
C PHE A 30 -3.42 -0.06 -15.47
N VAL A 31 -2.81 -0.46 -16.58
CA VAL A 31 -1.46 -1.02 -16.67
C VAL A 31 -0.68 -0.30 -17.79
N PRO A 32 0.64 -0.09 -17.64
CA PRO A 32 1.43 0.46 -18.74
C PRO A 32 1.50 -0.54 -19.91
N GLU A 33 1.49 -0.07 -21.14
CA GLU A 33 1.56 -0.93 -22.32
C GLU A 33 2.88 -1.69 -22.45
N THR A 34 3.93 -1.23 -21.76
CA THR A 34 5.23 -1.90 -21.65
C THR A 34 5.84 -1.63 -20.28
N ILE A 35 6.60 -2.57 -19.76
CA ILE A 35 7.41 -2.35 -18.57
C ILE A 35 8.75 -1.75 -19.04
N PRO A 36 9.10 -0.51 -18.65
CA PRO A 36 10.34 0.12 -19.08
C PRO A 36 11.55 -0.58 -18.45
N SER A 37 12.65 -0.67 -19.17
CA SER A 37 13.89 -1.27 -18.68
C SER A 37 14.77 -0.28 -17.92
N ILE A 38 15.56 -0.82 -17.00
CA ILE A 38 16.69 -0.15 -16.33
C ILE A 38 17.92 -1.06 -16.49
N SER A 39 18.95 -0.56 -17.14
CA SER A 39 20.22 -1.28 -17.29
C SER A 39 21.03 -1.25 -15.98
N MET A 40 22.01 -2.15 -15.87
CA MET A 40 22.89 -2.20 -14.70
C MET A 40 23.71 -0.91 -14.55
N ASP A 41 24.10 -0.26 -15.64
CA ASP A 41 24.84 1.01 -15.58
C ASP A 41 23.93 2.17 -15.13
N GLU A 42 22.65 2.16 -15.52
CA GLU A 42 21.68 3.10 -15.00
C GLU A 42 21.45 2.88 -13.49
N LEU A 43 21.33 1.63 -13.00
CA LEU A 43 21.25 1.33 -11.57
C LEU A 43 22.46 1.87 -10.80
N LYS A 44 23.68 1.66 -11.33
CA LYS A 44 24.91 2.22 -10.73
C LYS A 44 24.89 3.74 -10.66
N SER A 45 24.36 4.41 -11.69
CA SER A 45 24.28 5.87 -11.73
C SER A 45 23.36 6.47 -10.68
N LEU A 46 22.47 5.66 -10.10
CA LEU A 46 21.56 6.06 -9.03
C LEU A 46 22.18 5.95 -7.62
N ALA A 47 23.42 5.42 -7.49
CA ALA A 47 24.05 5.14 -6.19
C ALA A 47 24.11 6.38 -5.28
N ASP A 48 24.54 7.53 -5.81
CA ASP A 48 24.71 8.77 -5.06
C ASP A 48 23.51 9.72 -5.14
N LYS A 49 22.41 9.26 -5.73
CA LYS A 49 21.14 10.00 -5.82
C LYS A 49 20.34 9.86 -4.54
N SER A 50 19.68 10.94 -4.13
CA SER A 50 18.68 10.93 -3.06
C SER A 50 17.48 10.06 -3.45
N TYR A 51 16.65 9.69 -2.45
CA TYR A 51 15.41 8.95 -2.74
C TYR A 51 14.48 9.71 -3.70
N SER A 52 14.33 11.04 -3.52
CA SER A 52 13.54 11.90 -4.43
C SER A 52 14.05 11.84 -5.87
N GLU A 53 15.38 11.93 -6.08
CA GLU A 53 15.98 11.82 -7.41
C GLU A 53 15.83 10.42 -8.04
N ARG A 54 15.97 9.34 -7.23
CA ARG A 54 15.70 7.96 -7.67
C ARG A 54 14.23 7.78 -8.06
N ALA A 55 13.32 8.38 -7.29
CA ALA A 55 11.89 8.39 -7.59
C ALA A 55 11.61 9.12 -8.91
N ALA A 56 12.18 10.31 -9.09
CA ALA A 56 12.03 11.07 -10.33
C ALA A 56 12.52 10.28 -11.56
N TYR A 57 13.65 9.58 -11.42
CA TYR A 57 14.16 8.71 -12.48
C TYR A 57 13.19 7.58 -12.85
N VAL A 58 12.63 6.88 -11.87
CA VAL A 58 11.65 5.80 -12.10
C VAL A 58 10.36 6.37 -12.72
N PHE A 59 9.86 7.49 -12.19
CA PHE A 59 8.62 8.09 -12.69
C PHE A 59 8.75 8.61 -14.12
N ALA A 60 9.89 9.17 -14.51
CA ALA A 60 10.13 9.61 -15.88
C ALA A 60 9.99 8.46 -16.90
N LYS A 61 10.28 7.21 -16.50
CA LYS A 61 10.11 6.05 -17.36
C LYS A 61 8.64 5.64 -17.55
N TYR A 62 7.79 5.88 -16.53
CA TYR A 62 6.36 5.52 -16.56
C TYR A 62 5.45 6.69 -16.95
N LEU A 63 5.70 7.89 -16.43
CA LEU A 63 4.84 9.06 -16.58
C LEU A 63 5.34 9.95 -17.72
N THR A 64 5.43 9.41 -18.94
CA THR A 64 6.11 10.05 -20.07
C THR A 64 5.39 11.27 -20.64
N ASP A 65 4.16 11.53 -20.25
CA ASP A 65 3.42 12.76 -20.53
C ASP A 65 3.65 13.86 -19.47
N PHE A 66 4.31 13.55 -18.35
CA PHE A 66 4.78 14.54 -17.40
C PHE A 66 6.14 15.11 -17.83
N THR A 67 6.33 16.40 -17.66
CA THR A 67 7.65 17.03 -17.84
C THR A 67 8.57 16.73 -16.65
N ASP A 68 9.88 16.84 -16.83
CA ASP A 68 10.84 16.70 -15.73
C ASP A 68 10.53 17.62 -14.55
N ALA A 69 10.16 18.87 -14.84
CA ALA A 69 9.78 19.85 -13.81
C ALA A 69 8.53 19.42 -13.01
N GLU A 70 7.52 18.84 -13.67
CA GLU A 70 6.33 18.30 -13.00
C GLU A 70 6.65 17.09 -12.15
N ILE A 71 7.52 16.20 -12.62
CA ILE A 71 7.98 15.03 -11.85
C ILE A 71 8.75 15.49 -10.61
N HIS A 72 9.73 16.38 -10.76
CA HIS A 72 10.47 16.93 -9.62
C HIS A 72 9.57 17.69 -8.63
N TYR A 73 8.60 18.47 -9.13
CA TYR A 73 7.60 19.07 -8.26
C TYR A 73 6.87 18.03 -7.41
N CYS A 74 6.46 16.89 -7.98
CA CYS A 74 5.78 15.84 -7.24
C CYS A 74 6.71 15.15 -6.22
N THR A 75 7.93 14.80 -6.63
CA THR A 75 8.86 14.05 -5.77
C THR A 75 9.39 14.89 -4.62
N ASP A 76 9.75 16.16 -4.84
CA ASP A 76 10.33 17.04 -3.83
C ASP A 76 9.30 17.46 -2.76
N ASN A 77 8.03 17.56 -3.15
CA ASN A 77 6.96 17.81 -2.18
C ASN A 77 6.59 16.56 -1.37
N ALA A 78 6.73 15.37 -1.95
CA ALA A 78 6.39 14.13 -1.30
C ALA A 78 7.52 13.55 -0.43
N TYR A 79 8.74 13.48 -0.96
CA TYR A 79 9.86 12.74 -0.37
C TYR A 79 10.91 13.66 0.21
N SER A 80 10.67 14.13 1.42
CA SER A 80 11.57 15.01 2.15
C SER A 80 11.47 14.77 3.65
N VAL A 81 12.46 15.24 4.41
CA VAL A 81 12.46 15.24 5.88
C VAL A 81 11.34 16.05 6.52
N LYS A 82 10.58 16.80 5.72
CA LYS A 82 9.35 17.45 6.18
C LYS A 82 8.23 16.42 6.42
N ASN A 83 8.19 15.38 5.58
CA ASN A 83 7.14 14.35 5.59
C ASN A 83 7.64 13.02 6.19
N PHE A 84 8.96 12.76 6.15
CA PHE A 84 9.58 11.54 6.66
C PHE A 84 10.57 11.88 7.77
N ASP A 85 10.75 10.99 8.73
CA ASP A 85 11.64 11.18 9.88
C ASP A 85 13.10 10.78 9.61
N THR A 86 13.40 10.37 8.36
CA THR A 86 14.73 10.02 7.88
C THR A 86 15.00 10.61 6.48
N GLU A 87 16.27 10.96 6.20
CA GLU A 87 16.70 11.44 4.88
C GLU A 87 16.66 10.36 3.81
N ASN A 88 16.82 9.09 4.19
CA ASN A 88 16.80 7.97 3.26
C ASN A 88 15.39 7.56 2.83
N ILE A 89 14.36 8.04 3.51
CA ILE A 89 12.92 7.79 3.25
C ILE A 89 12.53 6.31 3.43
N ALA A 90 13.30 5.38 2.85
CA ALA A 90 13.15 3.93 2.96
C ALA A 90 14.45 3.34 3.50
N GLU A 91 14.54 3.20 4.82
CA GLU A 91 15.72 2.68 5.50
C GLU A 91 15.87 1.17 5.30
N ILE A 92 17.11 0.72 5.36
CA ILE A 92 17.47 -0.70 5.35
C ILE A 92 18.23 -1.02 6.62
N ALA A 93 17.67 -1.92 7.42
CA ALA A 93 18.32 -2.47 8.61
C ALA A 93 18.69 -3.94 8.37
N GLU A 94 19.91 -4.34 8.67
CA GLU A 94 20.26 -5.77 8.68
C GLU A 94 19.62 -6.43 9.90
N LEU A 95 18.89 -7.54 9.68
CA LEU A 95 18.28 -8.31 10.75
C LEU A 95 19.21 -9.43 11.23
N PHE A 96 19.72 -10.23 10.29
CA PHE A 96 20.74 -11.25 10.49
C PHE A 96 21.41 -11.54 9.13
N ASP A 97 22.53 -12.26 9.15
CA ASP A 97 23.40 -12.49 8.01
C ASP A 97 22.66 -12.65 6.66
N GLY A 98 22.82 -11.64 5.80
CA GLY A 98 22.22 -11.58 4.47
C GLY A 98 20.71 -11.37 4.43
N THR A 99 20.07 -11.02 5.54
CA THR A 99 18.64 -10.72 5.64
C THR A 99 18.43 -9.28 6.10
N TYR A 100 17.75 -8.49 5.28
CA TYR A 100 17.58 -7.07 5.46
C TYR A 100 16.11 -6.71 5.58
N MET A 101 15.80 -5.77 6.48
CA MET A 101 14.48 -5.18 6.67
C MET A 101 14.40 -3.88 5.88
N LEU A 102 13.48 -3.79 4.94
CA LEU A 102 13.14 -2.55 4.25
C LEU A 102 12.06 -1.83 5.06
N GLU A 103 12.47 -0.82 5.84
CA GLU A 103 11.58 -0.07 6.71
C GLU A 103 10.83 1.01 5.93
N LEU A 104 9.56 0.76 5.64
CA LEU A 104 8.68 1.62 4.85
C LEU A 104 7.74 2.48 5.71
N TRP A 105 8.01 2.60 7.00
CA TRP A 105 7.12 3.21 7.99
C TRP A 105 7.65 4.51 8.60
N HIS A 106 8.66 5.11 8.01
CA HIS A 106 9.24 6.40 8.42
C HIS A 106 8.41 7.63 8.00
N GLY A 107 7.30 7.41 7.33
CA GLY A 107 6.36 8.47 6.94
C GLY A 107 5.43 8.93 8.06
N PRO A 108 4.60 9.95 7.81
CA PRO A 108 3.82 10.65 8.83
C PRO A 108 2.75 9.78 9.50
N THR A 109 2.37 8.65 8.91
CA THR A 109 1.38 7.74 9.51
C THR A 109 1.98 6.41 9.96
N CYS A 110 3.30 6.27 9.88
CA CYS A 110 4.08 5.12 10.33
C CYS A 110 3.67 3.80 9.65
N ALA A 111 3.36 3.86 8.34
CA ALA A 111 3.04 2.70 7.52
C ALA A 111 3.48 2.92 6.05
N PHE A 112 3.79 1.83 5.33
CA PHE A 112 4.24 1.87 3.92
C PHE A 112 3.29 2.61 2.97
N LYS A 113 2.04 2.77 3.37
CA LYS A 113 1.04 3.49 2.60
C LYS A 113 1.43 4.96 2.35
N ASP A 114 2.23 5.53 3.23
CA ASP A 114 2.77 6.88 3.09
C ASP A 114 3.64 7.03 1.84
N MET A 115 4.40 5.98 1.47
CA MET A 115 5.27 5.98 0.30
C MET A 115 4.53 6.33 -1.00
N ALA A 116 3.26 5.99 -1.08
CA ALA A 116 2.41 6.28 -2.23
C ALA A 116 1.41 7.43 -1.97
N LEU A 117 0.91 7.56 -0.74
CA LEU A 117 -0.12 8.56 -0.44
C LEU A 117 0.44 9.96 -0.21
N GLN A 118 1.74 10.12 0.08
CA GLN A 118 2.36 11.43 0.11
C GLN A 118 2.54 12.03 -1.29
N ILE A 119 2.70 11.22 -2.34
CA ILE A 119 2.90 11.73 -3.71
C ILE A 119 1.62 11.75 -4.55
N LEU A 120 0.65 10.87 -4.28
CA LEU A 120 -0.58 10.77 -5.09
C LEU A 120 -1.33 12.10 -5.27
N PRO A 121 -1.47 12.97 -4.25
CA PRO A 121 -2.15 14.26 -4.42
C PRO A 121 -1.48 15.14 -5.47
N TYR A 122 -0.16 15.16 -5.52
CA TYR A 122 0.60 15.91 -6.51
C TYR A 122 0.47 15.34 -7.91
N PHE A 123 0.48 14.02 -8.05
CA PHE A 123 0.18 13.36 -9.33
C PHE A 123 -1.23 13.70 -9.82
N LEU A 124 -2.23 13.64 -8.93
CA LEU A 124 -3.61 13.94 -9.27
C LEU A 124 -3.78 15.41 -9.71
N THR A 125 -3.27 16.36 -8.94
CA THR A 125 -3.41 17.79 -9.26
C THR A 125 -2.64 18.15 -10.53
N THR A 126 -1.47 17.58 -10.76
CA THR A 126 -0.73 17.74 -12.01
C THR A 126 -1.49 17.13 -13.18
N SER A 127 -2.06 15.92 -13.03
CA SER A 127 -2.88 15.28 -14.06
C SER A 127 -4.10 16.12 -14.44
N VAL A 128 -4.83 16.64 -13.45
CA VAL A 128 -6.00 17.50 -13.68
C VAL A 128 -5.64 18.77 -14.45
N LYS A 129 -4.50 19.40 -14.12
CA LYS A 129 -3.97 20.56 -14.85
C LYS A 129 -3.61 20.21 -16.30
N LYS A 130 -2.90 19.09 -16.53
CA LYS A 130 -2.52 18.62 -17.88
C LYS A 130 -3.73 18.34 -18.76
N LEU A 131 -4.76 17.74 -18.19
CA LEU A 131 -6.00 17.42 -18.89
C LEU A 131 -6.95 18.63 -19.05
N ASN A 132 -6.55 19.82 -18.58
CA ASN A 132 -7.35 21.05 -18.61
C ASN A 132 -8.76 20.88 -18.01
N LEU A 133 -8.90 20.01 -17.01
CA LEU A 133 -10.21 19.71 -16.42
C LEU A 133 -10.73 20.85 -15.54
N ASN A 134 -9.86 21.75 -15.04
CA ASN A 134 -10.20 22.90 -14.18
C ASN A 134 -11.16 22.56 -13.03
N LYS A 135 -10.98 21.37 -12.44
CA LYS A 135 -11.84 20.83 -11.38
C LYS A 135 -11.06 20.58 -10.12
N LYS A 136 -11.69 20.83 -8.98
CA LYS A 136 -11.20 20.38 -7.68
C LYS A 136 -11.42 18.87 -7.55
N VAL A 137 -10.38 18.16 -7.13
CA VAL A 137 -10.43 16.69 -6.94
C VAL A 137 -11.04 16.38 -5.58
N VAL A 138 -12.11 15.60 -5.56
CA VAL A 138 -12.77 15.12 -4.34
C VAL A 138 -12.48 13.63 -4.15
N ILE A 139 -11.87 13.30 -3.02
CA ILE A 139 -11.54 11.91 -2.65
C ILE A 139 -12.48 11.44 -1.55
N LEU A 140 -13.15 10.31 -1.78
CA LEU A 140 -13.91 9.61 -0.75
C LEU A 140 -13.21 8.31 -0.40
N VAL A 141 -13.00 8.07 0.89
CA VAL A 141 -12.34 6.87 1.40
C VAL A 141 -13.22 6.21 2.46
N ALA A 142 -13.51 4.93 2.29
CA ALA A 142 -13.94 4.06 3.38
C ALA A 142 -12.71 3.35 3.94
N THR A 143 -12.54 3.31 5.25
CA THR A 143 -11.37 2.70 5.88
C THR A 143 -11.72 1.95 7.16
N SER A 144 -10.99 0.88 7.41
CA SER A 144 -10.94 0.21 8.71
C SER A 144 -9.72 0.62 9.54
N GLY A 145 -8.94 1.62 9.08
CA GLY A 145 -7.75 2.06 9.82
C GLY A 145 -6.72 2.82 8.96
N ASP A 146 -5.57 2.22 8.69
CA ASP A 146 -4.35 2.86 8.17
C ASP A 146 -4.50 3.61 6.86
N THR A 147 -5.27 3.07 5.89
CA THR A 147 -5.39 3.70 4.56
C THR A 147 -6.07 5.06 4.65
N GLY A 148 -7.11 5.18 5.48
CA GLY A 148 -7.81 6.46 5.67
C GLY A 148 -6.91 7.51 6.29
N LYS A 149 -6.17 7.16 7.34
CA LYS A 149 -5.22 8.08 7.98
C LYS A 149 -4.11 8.51 7.03
N ALA A 150 -3.53 7.57 6.28
CA ALA A 150 -2.47 7.89 5.33
C ALA A 150 -2.98 8.78 4.17
N ALA A 151 -4.22 8.55 3.71
CA ALA A 151 -4.84 9.41 2.72
C ALA A 151 -5.12 10.83 3.27
N LEU A 152 -5.67 10.94 4.48
CA LEU A 152 -5.88 12.24 5.14
C LEU A 152 -4.59 13.04 5.26
N GLU A 153 -3.50 12.40 5.66
CA GLU A 153 -2.20 13.08 5.82
C GLU A 153 -1.60 13.49 4.48
N GLY A 154 -1.67 12.62 3.46
CA GLY A 154 -1.13 12.91 2.14
C GLY A 154 -1.87 14.05 1.42
N PHE A 155 -3.21 14.12 1.57
CA PHE A 155 -4.04 15.15 0.95
C PHE A 155 -4.16 16.43 1.77
N LYS A 156 -3.69 16.43 3.03
CA LYS A 156 -3.75 17.57 3.94
C LYS A 156 -3.20 18.85 3.28
N ASP A 157 -4.04 19.87 3.16
CA ASP A 157 -3.71 21.20 2.64
C ASP A 157 -3.10 21.21 1.22
N VAL A 158 -3.28 20.13 0.44
CA VAL A 158 -2.88 20.15 -0.98
C VAL A 158 -3.94 20.90 -1.79
N GLU A 159 -3.51 22.01 -2.41
CA GLU A 159 -4.37 22.87 -3.21
C GLU A 159 -5.06 22.11 -4.35
N GLY A 160 -6.33 22.39 -4.58
CA GLY A 160 -7.13 21.73 -5.63
C GLY A 160 -7.68 20.37 -5.22
N THR A 161 -7.54 19.97 -3.94
CA THR A 161 -8.08 18.72 -3.42
C THR A 161 -9.04 18.91 -2.26
N GLN A 162 -9.91 17.90 -2.07
CA GLN A 162 -10.76 17.73 -0.89
C GLN A 162 -10.80 16.23 -0.58
N ILE A 163 -10.68 15.87 0.70
CA ILE A 163 -10.76 14.46 1.10
C ILE A 163 -11.76 14.28 2.23
N MET A 164 -12.57 13.22 2.13
CA MET A 164 -13.46 12.77 3.21
C MET A 164 -13.24 11.29 3.47
N VAL A 165 -13.08 10.97 4.75
CA VAL A 165 -12.84 9.60 5.23
C VAL A 165 -14.00 9.18 6.11
N PHE A 166 -14.57 8.02 5.78
CA PHE A 166 -15.60 7.35 6.55
C PHE A 166 -15.02 6.09 7.20
N TYR A 167 -15.32 5.87 8.46
CA TYR A 167 -14.90 4.69 9.19
C TYR A 167 -16.02 4.17 10.08
N PRO A 168 -16.12 2.85 10.36
CA PRO A 168 -17.09 2.31 11.29
C PRO A 168 -16.78 2.80 12.72
N ASP A 169 -17.80 3.24 13.45
CA ASP A 169 -17.63 3.73 14.83
C ASP A 169 -17.09 2.65 15.76
N GLU A 170 -17.39 1.37 15.47
CA GLU A 170 -16.85 0.20 16.15
C GLU A 170 -15.92 -0.60 15.25
N GLY A 171 -14.91 -1.26 15.83
CA GLY A 171 -13.99 -2.14 15.08
C GLY A 171 -12.73 -1.48 14.54
N VAL A 172 -12.53 -0.18 14.79
CA VAL A 172 -11.27 0.53 14.52
C VAL A 172 -10.53 0.71 15.86
N SER A 173 -9.20 0.50 15.90
CA SER A 173 -8.44 0.67 17.13
C SER A 173 -8.54 2.11 17.66
N SER A 174 -8.40 2.30 18.97
CA SER A 174 -8.50 3.62 19.59
C SER A 174 -7.40 4.56 19.07
N MET A 175 -6.20 4.03 18.80
CA MET A 175 -5.09 4.77 18.19
C MET A 175 -5.45 5.26 16.78
N GLN A 176 -5.93 4.37 15.91
CA GLN A 176 -6.34 4.73 14.56
C GLN A 176 -7.50 5.73 14.53
N LYS A 177 -8.50 5.52 15.39
CA LYS A 177 -9.62 6.45 15.57
C LYS A 177 -9.12 7.82 16.05
N ARG A 178 -8.18 7.85 16.99
CA ARG A 178 -7.56 9.08 17.47
C ARG A 178 -6.78 9.78 16.34
N GLN A 179 -5.96 9.05 15.59
CA GLN A 179 -5.22 9.60 14.44
C GLN A 179 -6.13 10.26 13.40
N MET A 180 -7.31 9.69 13.13
CA MET A 180 -8.27 10.26 12.17
C MET A 180 -9.03 11.45 12.76
N THR A 181 -9.52 11.33 14.00
CA THR A 181 -10.35 12.38 14.63
C THR A 181 -9.58 13.65 15.00
N THR A 182 -8.27 13.57 15.15
CA THR A 182 -7.37 14.71 15.40
C THR A 182 -6.71 15.26 14.14
N GLN A 183 -7.09 14.77 12.95
CA GLN A 183 -6.48 15.20 11.70
C GLN A 183 -6.57 16.70 11.50
N GLU A 184 -5.47 17.32 11.15
CA GLU A 184 -5.36 18.74 10.78
C GLU A 184 -5.56 18.91 9.27
N GLY A 185 -5.77 20.15 8.84
CA GLY A 185 -5.94 20.53 7.45
C GLY A 185 -7.30 21.21 7.20
N SER A 186 -7.34 22.08 6.21
CA SER A 186 -8.53 22.86 5.84
C SER A 186 -9.44 22.12 4.83
N ASN A 187 -8.86 21.17 4.10
CA ASN A 187 -9.49 20.42 3.01
C ASN A 187 -9.83 18.95 3.39
N VAL A 188 -9.85 18.63 4.67
CA VAL A 188 -10.09 17.26 5.17
C VAL A 188 -11.40 17.17 5.93
N GLY A 189 -12.12 16.05 5.77
CA GLY A 189 -13.31 15.69 6.52
C GLY A 189 -13.23 14.25 7.02
N VAL A 190 -13.72 14.02 8.23
CA VAL A 190 -13.75 12.66 8.83
C VAL A 190 -15.10 12.46 9.50
N CYS A 191 -15.73 11.31 9.26
CA CYS A 191 -17.00 10.97 9.86
C CYS A 191 -17.07 9.49 10.23
N ALA A 192 -17.51 9.20 11.46
CA ALA A 192 -17.81 7.86 11.90
C ALA A 192 -19.21 7.43 11.45
N ILE A 193 -19.36 6.15 11.09
CA ILE A 193 -20.62 5.57 10.60
C ILE A 193 -21.10 4.51 11.58
N LYS A 194 -22.39 4.59 11.95
CA LYS A 194 -23.08 3.51 12.67
C LYS A 194 -23.28 2.33 11.71
N GLY A 195 -22.40 1.35 11.81
CA GLY A 195 -22.35 0.17 10.93
C GLY A 195 -20.95 -0.45 10.93
N ASN A 196 -20.73 -1.35 9.99
CA ASN A 196 -19.44 -2.00 9.81
C ASN A 196 -18.66 -1.42 8.61
N PHE A 197 -17.49 -1.97 8.32
CA PHE A 197 -16.66 -1.52 7.20
C PHE A 197 -17.34 -1.70 5.82
N ASP A 198 -18.09 -2.78 5.64
CA ASP A 198 -18.81 -3.04 4.38
C ASP A 198 -19.92 -2.01 4.15
N ASP A 199 -20.59 -1.56 5.21
CA ASP A 199 -21.55 -0.45 5.14
C ASP A 199 -20.88 0.84 4.66
N CYS A 200 -19.72 1.19 5.23
CA CYS A 200 -18.94 2.36 4.80
C CYS A 200 -18.54 2.25 3.31
N GLN A 201 -17.96 1.11 2.93
CA GLN A 201 -17.45 0.89 1.58
C GLN A 201 -18.56 0.89 0.53
N SER A 202 -19.67 0.20 0.80
CA SER A 202 -20.80 0.12 -0.11
C SER A 202 -21.46 1.48 -0.35
N ASN A 203 -21.59 2.30 0.70
CA ASN A 203 -22.15 3.64 0.56
C ASN A 203 -21.18 4.63 -0.11
N VAL A 204 -19.89 4.58 0.19
CA VAL A 204 -18.89 5.36 -0.58
C VAL A 204 -18.97 5.00 -2.06
N LYS A 205 -19.06 3.72 -2.42
CA LYS A 205 -19.20 3.28 -3.80
C LYS A 205 -20.50 3.79 -4.43
N LYS A 206 -21.63 3.74 -3.68
CA LYS A 206 -22.93 4.26 -4.14
C LYS A 206 -22.84 5.76 -4.47
N ILE A 207 -22.32 6.58 -3.55
CA ILE A 207 -22.14 8.03 -3.75
C ILE A 207 -21.21 8.31 -4.93
N PHE A 208 -20.10 7.58 -5.03
CA PHE A 208 -19.12 7.72 -6.11
C PHE A 208 -19.69 7.43 -7.49
N THR A 209 -20.69 6.54 -7.59
CA THR A 209 -21.30 6.13 -8.85
C THR A 209 -22.62 6.86 -9.15
N ASP A 210 -23.17 7.63 -8.19
CA ASP A 210 -24.44 8.32 -8.34
C ASP A 210 -24.37 9.43 -9.43
N PRO A 211 -25.19 9.37 -10.48
CA PRO A 211 -25.22 10.38 -11.53
C PRO A 211 -25.64 11.78 -11.04
N ALA A 212 -26.56 11.85 -10.08
CA ALA A 212 -27.04 13.13 -9.54
C ALA A 212 -25.94 13.83 -8.73
N MET A 213 -25.20 13.09 -7.92
CA MET A 213 -24.05 13.62 -7.19
C MET A 213 -22.94 14.06 -8.15
N LYS A 214 -22.65 13.30 -9.20
CA LYS A 214 -21.67 13.69 -10.23
C LYS A 214 -22.07 14.98 -10.94
N GLU A 215 -23.34 15.17 -11.27
CA GLU A 215 -23.83 16.41 -11.89
C GLU A 215 -23.71 17.60 -10.94
N ARG A 216 -24.01 17.43 -9.65
CA ARG A 216 -23.83 18.49 -8.63
C ARG A 216 -22.36 18.90 -8.50
N LEU A 217 -21.44 17.91 -8.42
CA LEU A 217 -20.01 18.17 -8.40
C LEU A 217 -19.55 18.90 -9.65
N ASP A 218 -19.99 18.46 -10.82
CA ASP A 218 -19.61 19.09 -12.09
C ASP A 218 -20.00 20.56 -12.16
N LYS A 219 -21.24 20.88 -11.76
CA LYS A 219 -21.73 22.27 -11.66
C LYS A 219 -20.92 23.12 -10.66
N ALA A 220 -20.37 22.49 -9.62
CA ALA A 220 -19.53 23.15 -8.61
C ALA A 220 -18.02 23.18 -8.99
N GLY A 221 -17.66 22.76 -10.20
CA GLY A 221 -16.26 22.70 -10.63
C GLY A 221 -15.45 21.63 -9.89
N MET A 222 -16.07 20.52 -9.50
CA MET A 222 -15.46 19.42 -8.77
C MET A 222 -15.60 18.10 -9.53
N ALA A 223 -14.76 17.11 -9.20
CA ALA A 223 -14.88 15.75 -9.72
C ALA A 223 -14.36 14.72 -8.70
N PHE A 224 -15.01 13.59 -8.61
CA PHE A 224 -14.49 12.46 -7.84
C PHE A 224 -13.24 11.87 -8.48
N SER A 225 -12.31 11.44 -7.63
CA SER A 225 -11.20 10.56 -7.97
C SER A 225 -10.95 9.56 -6.84
N SER A 226 -10.10 8.57 -7.09
CA SER A 226 -9.87 7.47 -6.17
C SER A 226 -8.44 7.48 -5.63
N ALA A 227 -8.31 7.41 -4.31
CA ALA A 227 -7.05 7.15 -3.62
C ALA A 227 -6.88 5.66 -3.22
N ASN A 228 -7.66 4.75 -3.79
CA ASN A 228 -7.57 3.31 -3.51
C ASN A 228 -6.28 2.71 -4.06
N SER A 229 -5.88 1.54 -3.53
CA SER A 229 -4.67 0.82 -3.95
C SER A 229 -4.67 0.40 -5.43
N ILE A 230 -5.83 0.40 -6.09
CA ILE A 230 -5.97 0.10 -7.51
C ILE A 230 -5.59 1.26 -8.43
N ASN A 231 -5.48 2.51 -7.93
CA ASN A 231 -5.01 3.63 -8.72
C ASN A 231 -3.54 3.41 -9.10
N TRP A 232 -3.19 3.60 -10.38
CA TRP A 232 -1.80 3.49 -10.85
C TRP A 232 -0.87 4.43 -10.11
N GLY A 233 -1.32 5.65 -9.79
CA GLY A 233 -0.57 6.62 -8.98
C GLY A 233 -0.28 6.16 -7.55
N ARG A 234 -0.92 5.06 -7.09
CA ARG A 234 -0.62 4.36 -5.85
C ARG A 234 0.34 3.18 -6.02
N LEU A 235 0.37 2.58 -7.21
CA LEU A 235 1.22 1.43 -7.51
C LEU A 235 2.64 1.87 -7.90
N VAL A 236 2.78 2.79 -8.85
CA VAL A 236 4.09 3.17 -9.38
C VAL A 236 5.06 3.73 -8.32
N PRO A 237 4.65 4.46 -7.27
CA PRO A 237 5.56 4.88 -6.22
C PRO A 237 6.18 3.71 -5.44
N GLN A 238 5.51 2.57 -5.41
CA GLN A 238 6.02 1.40 -4.72
C GLN A 238 7.14 0.68 -5.49
N VAL A 239 7.23 0.86 -6.81
CA VAL A 239 8.36 0.37 -7.61
C VAL A 239 9.67 1.04 -7.17
N VAL A 240 9.58 2.32 -6.81
CA VAL A 240 10.75 3.14 -6.45
C VAL A 240 11.55 2.55 -5.30
N TYR A 241 10.89 2.15 -4.22
CA TYR A 241 11.64 1.67 -3.05
C TYR A 241 12.32 0.31 -3.30
N TYR A 242 11.89 -0.52 -4.23
CA TYR A 242 12.61 -1.73 -4.61
C TYR A 242 13.84 -1.42 -5.47
N VAL A 243 13.71 -0.51 -6.44
CA VAL A 243 14.87 0.00 -7.20
C VAL A 243 15.88 0.65 -6.25
N SER A 244 15.40 1.54 -5.37
CA SER A 244 16.23 2.26 -4.40
C SER A 244 16.93 1.33 -3.44
N SER A 245 16.23 0.31 -2.91
CA SER A 245 16.82 -0.65 -1.96
C SER A 245 17.92 -1.49 -2.59
N TYR A 246 17.72 -1.98 -3.81
CA TYR A 246 18.77 -2.70 -4.54
C TYR A 246 20.03 -1.84 -4.70
N VAL A 247 19.84 -0.60 -5.15
CA VAL A 247 20.95 0.35 -5.30
C VAL A 247 21.65 0.63 -3.97
N THR A 248 20.89 0.77 -2.88
CA THR A 248 21.44 1.03 -1.54
C THR A 248 22.23 -0.17 -1.02
N LEU A 249 21.72 -1.39 -1.16
CA LEU A 249 22.45 -2.63 -0.77
C LEU A 249 23.78 -2.74 -1.55
N ALA A 250 23.75 -2.48 -2.86
CA ALA A 250 24.95 -2.53 -3.70
C ALA A 250 25.93 -1.41 -3.36
N LYS A 251 25.48 -0.19 -3.10
CA LYS A 251 26.31 0.94 -2.68
C LYS A 251 27.01 0.66 -1.35
N ASN A 252 26.32 0.04 -0.41
CA ASN A 252 26.85 -0.29 0.92
C ASN A 252 27.78 -1.52 0.90
N GLY A 253 27.95 -2.19 -0.24
CA GLY A 253 28.80 -3.38 -0.37
C GLY A 253 28.16 -4.67 0.19
N GLU A 254 26.85 -4.62 0.48
CA GLU A 254 26.10 -5.78 0.95
C GLU A 254 25.91 -6.83 -0.17
N ILE A 255 25.78 -6.35 -1.40
CA ILE A 255 25.73 -7.15 -2.64
C ILE A 255 26.63 -6.49 -3.70
N ASN A 256 27.01 -7.23 -4.73
CA ASN A 256 27.57 -6.64 -5.95
C ASN A 256 26.45 -6.30 -6.91
N TYR A 257 26.68 -5.30 -7.79
CA TYR A 257 25.75 -5.06 -8.89
C TYR A 257 25.68 -6.27 -9.82
N GLY A 258 24.49 -6.81 -9.99
CA GLY A 258 24.21 -8.04 -10.74
C GLY A 258 23.93 -9.26 -9.86
N ASP A 259 24.27 -9.21 -8.57
CA ASP A 259 23.84 -10.26 -7.63
C ASP A 259 22.32 -10.24 -7.45
N GLU A 260 21.71 -11.41 -7.45
CA GLU A 260 20.27 -11.53 -7.22
C GLU A 260 19.92 -11.45 -5.74
N ILE A 261 18.75 -10.89 -5.45
CA ILE A 261 18.15 -10.87 -4.10
C ILE A 261 16.77 -11.52 -4.12
N ASN A 262 16.33 -12.08 -3.01
CA ASN A 262 14.92 -12.40 -2.80
C ASN A 262 14.19 -11.20 -2.19
N VAL A 263 12.88 -11.09 -2.44
CA VAL A 263 12.02 -10.07 -1.84
C VAL A 263 10.85 -10.75 -1.16
N VAL A 264 10.64 -10.49 0.13
CA VAL A 264 9.52 -10.99 0.93
C VAL A 264 8.55 -9.86 1.22
N VAL A 265 7.26 -10.09 0.98
CA VAL A 265 6.25 -9.05 1.15
C VAL A 265 5.06 -9.57 1.95
N PRO A 266 4.73 -8.96 3.11
CA PRO A 266 3.46 -9.21 3.77
C PRO A 266 2.34 -8.66 2.88
N THR A 267 1.48 -9.54 2.39
CA THR A 267 0.63 -9.26 1.22
C THR A 267 -0.85 -9.34 1.55
N GLY A 268 -1.57 -8.26 1.24
CA GLY A 268 -3.03 -8.20 1.19
C GLY A 268 -3.51 -7.92 -0.25
N ASN A 269 -3.71 -6.64 -0.59
CA ASN A 269 -4.21 -6.21 -1.91
C ASN A 269 -3.22 -6.35 -3.09
N PHE A 270 -2.14 -7.08 -2.92
CA PHE A 270 -1.12 -7.40 -3.92
C PHE A 270 -0.34 -6.22 -4.51
N GLY A 271 -0.61 -4.99 -4.10
CA GLY A 271 0.04 -3.79 -4.66
C GLY A 271 1.55 -3.77 -4.44
N ASN A 272 1.99 -4.04 -3.21
CA ASN A 272 3.38 -3.99 -2.81
C ASN A 272 4.23 -5.06 -3.53
N ILE A 273 3.82 -6.33 -3.49
CA ILE A 273 4.56 -7.41 -4.16
C ILE A 273 4.51 -7.27 -5.70
N LEU A 274 3.41 -6.73 -6.25
CA LEU A 274 3.32 -6.42 -7.67
C LEU A 274 4.31 -5.31 -8.06
N ALA A 275 4.55 -4.33 -7.20
CA ALA A 275 5.58 -3.32 -7.44
C ALA A 275 6.99 -3.93 -7.47
N ALA A 276 7.28 -4.93 -6.62
CA ALA A 276 8.52 -5.71 -6.70
C ALA A 276 8.60 -6.51 -8.01
N TYR A 277 7.49 -7.06 -8.49
CA TYR A 277 7.40 -7.72 -9.80
C TYR A 277 7.73 -6.74 -10.94
N TYR A 278 7.17 -5.53 -10.91
CA TYR A 278 7.53 -4.49 -11.89
C TYR A 278 9.02 -4.14 -11.81
N ALA A 279 9.59 -3.95 -10.62
CA ALA A 279 11.02 -3.66 -10.45
C ALA A 279 11.90 -4.79 -11.03
N LYS A 280 11.54 -6.06 -10.78
CA LYS A 280 12.22 -7.24 -11.37
C LYS A 280 12.20 -7.17 -12.89
N HIS A 281 11.04 -6.97 -13.49
CA HIS A 281 10.87 -6.92 -14.95
C HIS A 281 11.40 -5.62 -15.58
N MET A 282 11.70 -4.60 -14.79
CA MET A 282 12.50 -3.45 -15.23
C MET A 282 14.00 -3.79 -15.34
N GLY A 283 14.47 -4.83 -14.67
CA GLY A 283 15.87 -5.25 -14.70
C GLY A 283 16.58 -5.21 -13.35
N VAL A 284 15.88 -4.95 -12.26
CA VAL A 284 16.43 -5.15 -10.92
C VAL A 284 16.61 -6.66 -10.68
N PRO A 285 17.82 -7.12 -10.29
CA PRO A 285 18.08 -8.54 -10.09
C PRO A 285 17.34 -9.11 -8.87
N ILE A 286 16.08 -9.47 -9.07
CA ILE A 286 15.24 -10.15 -8.06
C ILE A 286 15.05 -11.60 -8.49
N LYS A 287 15.50 -12.54 -7.68
CA LYS A 287 15.38 -13.99 -7.94
C LYS A 287 13.97 -14.47 -7.70
N LYS A 288 13.48 -14.33 -6.47
CA LYS A 288 12.19 -14.85 -6.02
C LYS A 288 11.38 -13.77 -5.29
N LEU A 289 10.08 -13.74 -5.59
CA LEU A 289 9.08 -12.95 -4.88
C LEU A 289 8.34 -13.85 -3.89
N ILE A 290 8.47 -13.59 -2.61
CA ILE A 290 7.91 -14.41 -1.54
C ILE A 290 6.67 -13.71 -0.98
N CYS A 291 5.50 -14.27 -1.29
CA CYS A 291 4.21 -13.75 -0.85
C CYS A 291 3.87 -14.31 0.53
N ALA A 292 3.85 -13.46 1.54
CA ALA A 292 3.49 -13.83 2.89
C ALA A 292 2.04 -13.43 3.18
N SER A 293 1.23 -14.41 3.60
CA SER A 293 -0.17 -14.23 4.03
C SER A 293 -0.30 -14.45 5.54
N ASN A 294 -1.34 -13.88 6.16
CA ASN A 294 -1.80 -14.37 7.45
C ASN A 294 -2.74 -15.57 7.27
N ILE A 295 -3.53 -15.92 8.28
CA ILE A 295 -4.45 -17.08 8.20
C ILE A 295 -5.53 -16.90 7.10
N ASN A 296 -5.77 -15.68 6.62
CA ASN A 296 -6.57 -15.43 5.42
C ASN A 296 -5.70 -15.69 4.17
N ASN A 297 -5.31 -16.94 3.98
CA ASN A 297 -4.24 -17.38 3.09
C ASN A 297 -4.67 -17.63 1.63
N VAL A 298 -5.68 -16.92 1.14
CA VAL A 298 -6.19 -17.07 -0.24
C VAL A 298 -5.09 -16.91 -1.30
N LEU A 299 -4.16 -15.99 -1.11
CA LEU A 299 -3.03 -15.78 -2.03
C LEU A 299 -2.01 -16.91 -1.99
N THR A 300 -1.75 -17.46 -0.80
CA THR A 300 -0.86 -18.63 -0.64
C THR A 300 -1.40 -19.81 -1.42
N ASP A 301 -2.67 -20.15 -1.24
CA ASP A 301 -3.31 -21.25 -1.96
C ASP A 301 -3.32 -20.98 -3.47
N PHE A 302 -3.66 -19.75 -3.88
CA PHE A 302 -3.67 -19.38 -5.29
C PHE A 302 -2.30 -19.53 -5.96
N ILE A 303 -1.24 -18.99 -5.35
CA ILE A 303 0.12 -19.08 -5.93
C ILE A 303 0.59 -20.53 -6.01
N ARG A 304 0.23 -21.37 -5.03
CA ARG A 304 0.64 -22.79 -4.99
C ARG A 304 -0.15 -23.68 -5.93
N THR A 305 -1.42 -23.34 -6.21
CA THR A 305 -2.34 -24.26 -6.93
C THR A 305 -2.88 -23.70 -8.25
N GLY A 306 -2.80 -22.38 -8.45
CA GLY A 306 -3.48 -21.71 -9.56
C GLY A 306 -4.98 -21.52 -9.37
N VAL A 307 -5.52 -21.91 -8.20
CA VAL A 307 -6.96 -21.81 -7.88
C VAL A 307 -7.18 -20.68 -6.89
N TYR A 308 -7.94 -19.66 -7.31
CA TYR A 308 -8.39 -18.59 -6.43
C TYR A 308 -9.80 -18.91 -5.91
N ASP A 309 -9.95 -19.05 -4.59
CA ASP A 309 -11.22 -19.40 -3.96
C ASP A 309 -11.48 -18.51 -2.75
N ARG A 310 -12.46 -17.58 -2.85
CA ARG A 310 -12.89 -16.69 -1.76
C ARG A 310 -13.97 -17.31 -0.86
N ASN A 311 -14.50 -18.48 -1.20
CA ASN A 311 -15.55 -19.19 -0.46
C ASN A 311 -14.98 -19.87 0.77
N ARG A 312 -14.43 -19.07 1.68
CA ARG A 312 -13.78 -19.49 2.92
C ARG A 312 -14.14 -18.60 4.08
N LYS A 313 -13.88 -19.06 5.29
CA LYS A 313 -14.09 -18.26 6.48
C LYS A 313 -13.12 -17.08 6.49
N PHE A 314 -13.64 -15.91 6.84
CA PHE A 314 -12.85 -14.71 7.11
C PHE A 314 -12.44 -14.70 8.59
N TYR A 315 -11.19 -14.32 8.88
CA TYR A 315 -10.64 -14.18 10.20
C TYR A 315 -10.16 -12.73 10.41
N ALA A 316 -10.61 -12.10 11.50
CA ALA A 316 -9.98 -10.87 11.98
C ALA A 316 -8.71 -11.26 12.75
N THR A 317 -7.56 -10.72 12.36
CA THR A 317 -6.24 -11.09 12.88
C THR A 317 -5.51 -9.92 13.51
N THR A 318 -4.35 -10.20 14.11
CA THR A 318 -3.44 -9.16 14.62
C THR A 318 -2.69 -8.42 13.50
N SER A 319 -2.78 -8.86 12.25
CA SER A 319 -2.22 -8.21 11.05
C SER A 319 -3.31 -7.74 10.06
N PRO A 320 -4.16 -6.77 10.45
CA PRO A 320 -5.43 -6.47 9.79
C PRO A 320 -5.29 -5.96 8.34
N SER A 321 -4.16 -5.40 7.95
CA SER A 321 -3.94 -4.97 6.55
C SER A 321 -3.83 -6.14 5.56
N MET A 322 -3.68 -7.37 6.07
CA MET A 322 -3.64 -8.62 5.31
C MET A 322 -4.96 -9.41 5.39
N ASP A 323 -5.96 -8.91 6.14
CA ASP A 323 -7.29 -9.53 6.29
C ASP A 323 -8.10 -9.30 5.03
N ILE A 324 -7.90 -10.14 4.03
CA ILE A 324 -8.59 -10.05 2.74
C ILE A 324 -9.06 -11.42 2.24
N LEU A 325 -10.15 -11.43 1.48
CA LEU A 325 -10.59 -12.57 0.68
C LEU A 325 -10.53 -12.26 -0.83
N ILE A 326 -10.42 -10.98 -1.21
CA ILE A 326 -10.24 -10.52 -2.57
C ILE A 326 -9.02 -9.61 -2.63
N SER A 327 -8.06 -9.98 -3.45
CA SER A 327 -6.81 -9.24 -3.65
C SER A 327 -6.88 -8.43 -4.93
N SER A 328 -7.07 -7.12 -4.80
CA SER A 328 -7.49 -6.26 -5.91
C SER A 328 -6.45 -6.10 -7.02
N ASN A 329 -5.14 -6.03 -6.71
CA ASN A 329 -4.12 -5.82 -7.73
C ASN A 329 -3.62 -7.11 -8.39
N LEU A 330 -4.08 -8.29 -7.93
CA LEU A 330 -3.76 -9.56 -8.56
C LEU A 330 -4.23 -9.58 -10.04
N GLU A 331 -5.31 -8.87 -10.34
CA GLU A 331 -5.82 -8.71 -11.71
C GLU A 331 -4.73 -8.19 -12.67
N ARG A 332 -3.90 -7.24 -12.22
CA ARG A 332 -2.80 -6.71 -13.03
C ARG A 332 -1.73 -7.77 -13.33
N LEU A 333 -1.36 -8.56 -12.32
CA LEU A 333 -0.41 -9.65 -12.53
C LEU A 333 -0.94 -10.65 -13.56
N LEU A 334 -2.19 -11.11 -13.37
CA LEU A 334 -2.80 -12.08 -14.27
C LEU A 334 -2.91 -11.57 -15.71
N TYR A 335 -3.23 -10.28 -15.89
CA TYR A 335 -3.22 -9.66 -17.20
C TYR A 335 -1.84 -9.73 -17.88
N LEU A 336 -0.77 -9.43 -17.15
CA LEU A 336 0.60 -9.55 -17.66
C LEU A 336 0.96 -11.00 -17.96
N LEU A 337 0.64 -11.95 -17.06
CA LEU A 337 0.96 -13.37 -17.23
C LEU A 337 0.19 -14.06 -18.38
N THR A 338 -0.93 -13.47 -18.79
CA THR A 338 -1.71 -13.96 -19.95
C THR A 338 -1.31 -13.31 -21.28
N ASN A 339 -0.19 -12.59 -21.32
CA ASN A 339 0.20 -11.77 -22.47
C ASN A 339 -0.89 -10.77 -22.87
N GLU A 340 -1.42 -10.06 -21.87
CA GLU A 340 -2.42 -8.99 -22.01
C GLU A 340 -3.78 -9.47 -22.58
N ASN A 341 -4.19 -10.69 -22.25
CA ASN A 341 -5.46 -11.26 -22.70
C ASN A 341 -6.61 -10.81 -21.80
N ASP A 342 -7.30 -9.74 -22.17
CA ASP A 342 -8.42 -9.15 -21.43
C ASP A 342 -9.68 -10.05 -21.38
N GLU A 343 -9.90 -10.91 -22.37
CA GLU A 343 -11.01 -11.86 -22.35
C GLU A 343 -10.84 -12.91 -21.24
N LYS A 344 -9.63 -13.42 -21.04
CA LYS A 344 -9.33 -14.32 -19.89
C LYS A 344 -9.57 -13.62 -18.55
N ILE A 345 -9.14 -12.36 -18.43
CA ILE A 345 -9.36 -11.57 -17.21
C ILE A 345 -10.85 -11.37 -16.95
N LYS A 346 -11.63 -11.01 -17.95
CA LYS A 346 -13.10 -10.88 -17.85
C LYS A 346 -13.75 -12.20 -17.40
N ASP A 347 -13.34 -13.33 -17.97
CA ASP A 347 -13.85 -14.65 -17.61
C ASP A 347 -13.54 -15.01 -16.16
N TRP A 348 -12.28 -14.93 -15.74
CA TRP A 348 -11.86 -15.29 -14.38
C TRP A 348 -12.48 -14.39 -13.31
N PHE A 349 -12.47 -13.07 -13.52
CA PHE A 349 -13.09 -12.15 -12.57
C PHE A 349 -14.61 -12.17 -12.61
N GLY A 350 -15.21 -12.54 -13.74
CA GLY A 350 -16.64 -12.86 -13.87
C GLY A 350 -17.01 -14.09 -13.02
N LYS A 351 -16.25 -15.18 -13.12
CA LYS A 351 -16.38 -16.37 -12.27
C LYS A 351 -16.16 -16.06 -10.79
N LEU A 352 -15.15 -15.23 -10.46
CA LEU A 352 -14.93 -14.80 -9.07
C LEU A 352 -16.15 -14.05 -8.51
N ALA A 353 -16.77 -13.21 -9.33
CA ALA A 353 -17.97 -12.47 -8.92
C ALA A 353 -19.18 -13.38 -8.73
N ALA A 354 -19.44 -14.30 -9.66
CA ALA A 354 -20.59 -15.19 -9.68
C ALA A 354 -20.44 -16.37 -8.69
N ASP A 355 -19.33 -17.09 -8.77
CA ASP A 355 -19.11 -18.36 -8.10
C ASP A 355 -18.15 -18.26 -6.90
N GLY A 356 -17.48 -17.12 -6.75
CA GLY A 356 -16.45 -16.90 -5.71
C GLY A 356 -15.13 -17.60 -5.99
N LYS A 357 -14.93 -18.18 -7.19
CA LYS A 357 -13.78 -19.02 -7.51
C LYS A 357 -13.44 -18.99 -9.00
N TYR A 358 -12.13 -19.08 -9.31
CA TYR A 358 -11.62 -19.37 -10.65
C TYR A 358 -10.32 -20.17 -10.58
N GLU A 359 -9.93 -20.77 -11.69
CA GLU A 359 -8.65 -21.45 -11.89
C GLU A 359 -7.96 -20.87 -13.12
N VAL A 360 -6.67 -20.61 -13.02
CA VAL A 360 -5.86 -20.10 -14.13
C VAL A 360 -5.29 -21.24 -14.97
N ASP A 361 -4.91 -20.92 -16.21
CA ASP A 361 -4.31 -21.89 -17.14
C ASP A 361 -2.95 -22.40 -16.65
N ASP A 362 -2.52 -23.56 -17.15
CA ASP A 362 -1.26 -24.20 -16.75
C ASP A 362 -0.03 -23.35 -17.09
N ASP A 363 -0.05 -22.58 -18.19
CA ASP A 363 1.03 -21.64 -18.51
C ASP A 363 1.20 -20.57 -17.42
N VAL A 364 0.08 -20.04 -16.90
CA VAL A 364 0.10 -19.07 -15.79
C VAL A 364 0.57 -19.73 -14.50
N LYS A 365 0.12 -20.96 -14.19
CA LYS A 365 0.58 -21.71 -13.02
C LYS A 365 2.09 -21.92 -13.05
N LYS A 366 2.64 -22.23 -14.23
CA LYS A 366 4.08 -22.41 -14.42
C LYS A 366 4.84 -21.13 -14.05
N VAL A 367 4.46 -19.98 -14.62
CA VAL A 367 5.13 -18.70 -14.33
C VAL A 367 4.96 -18.32 -12.85
N LEU A 368 3.78 -18.54 -12.25
CA LEU A 368 3.57 -18.32 -10.82
C LEU A 368 4.57 -19.12 -9.98
N SER A 369 4.81 -20.39 -10.30
CA SER A 369 5.76 -21.24 -9.58
C SER A 369 7.23 -20.85 -9.79
N GLU A 370 7.57 -20.31 -10.97
CA GLU A 370 8.92 -19.86 -11.30
C GLU A 370 9.25 -18.51 -10.63
N GLU A 371 8.32 -17.57 -10.62
CA GLU A 371 8.53 -16.21 -10.14
C GLU A 371 8.26 -16.04 -8.64
N PHE A 372 7.28 -16.79 -8.10
CA PHE A 372 6.77 -16.63 -6.75
C PHE A 372 6.97 -17.88 -5.90
N TRP A 373 7.06 -17.66 -4.60
CA TRP A 373 6.80 -18.65 -3.56
C TRP A 373 5.82 -18.04 -2.56
N ALA A 374 5.01 -18.83 -1.87
CA ALA A 374 4.02 -18.32 -0.95
C ALA A 374 3.88 -19.19 0.29
N GLY A 375 3.67 -18.54 1.43
CA GLY A 375 3.41 -19.17 2.71
C GLY A 375 2.47 -18.32 3.56
N TYR A 376 2.09 -18.84 4.73
CA TYR A 376 1.25 -18.10 5.67
C TYR A 376 1.64 -18.35 7.12
N CYS A 377 1.25 -17.42 7.99
CA CYS A 377 1.46 -17.52 9.42
C CYS A 377 0.18 -17.10 10.16
N ASP A 378 -0.18 -17.84 11.20
CA ASP A 378 -1.31 -17.48 12.08
C ASP A 378 -0.88 -16.51 13.20
N ASP A 379 -1.83 -16.06 14.02
CA ASP A 379 -1.56 -15.12 15.11
C ASP A 379 -0.60 -15.67 16.17
N ASN A 380 -0.63 -16.99 16.45
CA ASN A 380 0.30 -17.62 17.39
C ASN A 380 1.72 -17.62 16.82
N GLY A 381 1.87 -18.01 15.56
CA GLY A 381 3.14 -17.91 14.86
C GLY A 381 3.67 -16.48 14.81
N THR A 382 2.80 -15.52 14.48
CA THR A 382 3.13 -14.08 14.48
C THR A 382 3.68 -13.62 15.83
N LYS A 383 2.97 -13.93 16.91
CA LYS A 383 3.39 -13.60 18.29
C LYS A 383 4.76 -14.21 18.64
N ASN A 384 4.95 -15.49 18.34
CA ASN A 384 6.21 -16.18 18.61
C ASN A 384 7.37 -15.57 17.81
N THR A 385 7.13 -15.23 16.54
CA THR A 385 8.14 -14.58 15.68
C THR A 385 8.54 -13.20 16.18
N ILE A 386 7.59 -12.35 16.62
CA ILE A 386 7.92 -11.06 17.24
C ILE A 386 8.86 -11.27 18.43
N LYS A 387 8.52 -12.22 19.33
CA LYS A 387 9.34 -12.51 20.48
C LYS A 387 10.73 -13.01 20.09
N GLU A 388 10.82 -13.94 19.16
CA GLU A 388 12.08 -14.52 18.69
C GLU A 388 13.01 -13.47 18.08
N ILE A 389 12.48 -12.60 17.21
CA ILE A 389 13.24 -11.51 16.59
C ILE A 389 13.75 -10.53 17.66
N PHE A 390 12.89 -10.17 18.61
CA PHE A 390 13.26 -9.28 19.72
C PHE A 390 14.36 -9.89 20.58
N ASP A 391 14.21 -11.14 21.01
CA ASP A 391 15.15 -11.81 21.90
C ASP A 391 16.52 -12.07 21.24
N LYS A 392 16.53 -12.47 19.95
CA LYS A 392 17.77 -12.86 19.26
C LYS A 392 18.51 -11.70 18.62
N TYR A 393 17.77 -10.75 18.05
CA TYR A 393 18.36 -9.72 17.19
C TYR A 393 18.17 -8.31 17.73
N SER A 394 17.48 -8.16 18.89
CA SER A 394 17.14 -6.85 19.46
C SER A 394 16.39 -5.94 18.47
N TYR A 395 15.67 -6.55 17.52
CA TYR A 395 14.85 -5.85 16.54
C TYR A 395 13.37 -5.99 16.93
N THR A 396 12.65 -4.88 16.91
CA THR A 396 11.21 -4.89 17.22
C THR A 396 10.44 -4.62 15.95
N CYS A 397 9.67 -5.61 15.50
CA CYS A 397 8.83 -5.49 14.31
C CYS A 397 7.33 -5.45 14.66
N ASP A 398 6.54 -4.97 13.71
CA ASP A 398 5.08 -5.06 13.75
C ASP A 398 4.60 -6.46 13.36
N THR A 399 3.30 -6.68 13.53
CA THR A 399 2.65 -7.98 13.29
C THR A 399 2.72 -8.43 11.81
N HIS A 400 2.60 -7.49 10.87
CA HIS A 400 2.68 -7.80 9.43
C HIS A 400 4.10 -8.22 9.03
N THR A 401 5.08 -7.50 9.53
CA THR A 401 6.50 -7.81 9.32
C THR A 401 6.85 -9.18 9.92
N ALA A 402 6.34 -9.51 11.10
CA ALA A 402 6.55 -10.81 11.72
C ALA A 402 5.98 -11.96 10.88
N VAL A 403 4.80 -11.80 10.28
CA VAL A 403 4.26 -12.77 9.31
C VAL A 403 5.25 -12.97 8.15
N ALA A 404 5.81 -11.89 7.61
CA ALA A 404 6.77 -11.99 6.49
C ALA A 404 8.05 -12.72 6.90
N VAL A 405 8.60 -12.44 8.09
CA VAL A 405 9.80 -13.12 8.60
C VAL A 405 9.54 -14.62 8.78
N LYS A 406 8.41 -15.01 9.40
CA LYS A 406 8.07 -16.41 9.59
C LYS A 406 7.94 -17.16 8.25
N VAL A 407 7.27 -16.55 7.29
CA VAL A 407 7.10 -17.12 5.94
C VAL A 407 8.46 -17.25 5.23
N TYR A 408 9.36 -16.29 5.42
CA TYR A 408 10.73 -16.39 4.91
C TYR A 408 11.54 -17.53 5.56
N GLU A 409 11.41 -17.72 6.86
CA GLU A 409 12.05 -18.86 7.56
C GLU A 409 11.55 -20.19 7.00
N ASP A 410 10.25 -20.32 6.76
CA ASP A 410 9.66 -21.52 6.15
C ASP A 410 10.18 -21.72 4.71
N TYR A 411 10.29 -20.66 3.92
CA TYR A 411 10.90 -20.71 2.59
C TYR A 411 12.35 -21.22 2.65
N LYS A 412 13.18 -20.68 3.55
CA LYS A 412 14.57 -21.13 3.72
C LYS A 412 14.65 -22.60 4.14
N ALA A 413 13.79 -23.00 5.06
CA ALA A 413 13.76 -24.39 5.55
C ALA A 413 13.33 -25.38 4.45
N GLU A 414 12.38 -24.98 3.59
CA GLU A 414 11.88 -25.83 2.50
C GLU A 414 12.86 -25.91 1.32
N THR A 415 13.50 -24.80 0.96
CA THR A 415 14.28 -24.69 -0.29
C THR A 415 15.79 -24.78 -0.10
N GLY A 416 16.30 -24.49 1.10
CA GLY A 416 17.73 -24.31 1.34
C GLY A 416 18.34 -23.08 0.65
N ASP A 417 17.54 -22.13 0.15
CA ASP A 417 18.01 -20.94 -0.56
C ASP A 417 18.75 -20.00 0.40
N THR A 418 19.99 -19.63 0.04
CA THR A 418 20.87 -18.74 0.80
C THR A 418 21.02 -17.36 0.16
N THR A 419 20.25 -17.08 -0.87
CA THR A 419 20.25 -15.79 -1.55
C THR A 419 19.91 -14.66 -0.57
N LYS A 420 20.66 -13.58 -0.59
CA LYS A 420 20.39 -12.39 0.25
C LYS A 420 18.96 -11.91 0.03
N THR A 421 18.30 -11.55 1.13
CA THR A 421 16.85 -11.35 1.12
C THR A 421 16.46 -10.02 1.73
N LEU A 422 15.59 -9.29 1.04
CA LEU A 422 14.97 -8.05 1.49
C LEU A 422 13.53 -8.33 1.94
N ILE A 423 13.22 -8.05 3.20
CA ILE A 423 11.87 -8.21 3.77
C ILE A 423 11.22 -6.84 3.92
N ALA A 424 10.06 -6.64 3.32
CA ALA A 424 9.33 -5.39 3.47
C ALA A 424 8.73 -5.27 4.88
N SER A 425 9.27 -4.35 5.69
CA SER A 425 8.74 -3.94 6.99
C SER A 425 7.73 -2.82 6.77
N THR A 426 6.45 -3.14 6.90
CA THR A 426 5.36 -2.33 6.34
C THR A 426 4.67 -1.39 7.34
N ALA A 427 4.95 -1.54 8.62
CA ALA A 427 4.41 -0.65 9.66
C ALA A 427 5.36 -0.54 10.86
N SER A 428 5.28 0.57 11.57
CA SER A 428 5.97 0.75 12.83
C SER A 428 5.37 -0.16 13.91
N PRO A 429 6.18 -0.77 14.79
CA PRO A 429 5.71 -1.59 15.90
C PRO A 429 4.77 -0.82 16.84
N TYR A 430 4.94 0.49 16.95
CA TYR A 430 4.10 1.35 17.79
C TYR A 430 2.63 1.41 17.37
N LYS A 431 2.32 1.15 16.11
CA LYS A 431 0.92 1.08 15.64
C LYS A 431 0.17 -0.15 16.14
N PHE A 432 0.90 -1.17 16.56
CA PHE A 432 0.38 -2.45 17.03
C PHE A 432 0.93 -2.78 18.43
N SER A 433 1.15 -1.75 19.25
CA SER A 433 1.78 -1.85 20.59
C SER A 433 1.18 -2.95 21.46
N SER A 434 -0.14 -3.12 21.45
CA SER A 434 -0.82 -4.18 22.21
C SER A 434 -0.36 -5.58 21.77
N SER A 435 -0.30 -5.85 20.46
CA SER A 435 0.13 -7.15 19.92
C SER A 435 1.63 -7.37 20.13
N VAL A 436 2.43 -6.31 19.98
CA VAL A 436 3.88 -6.36 20.22
C VAL A 436 4.17 -6.67 21.69
N LEU A 437 3.54 -5.95 22.63
CA LEU A 437 3.69 -6.21 24.07
C LEU A 437 3.19 -7.58 24.47
N ALA A 438 2.08 -8.06 23.90
CA ALA A 438 1.61 -9.41 24.14
C ALA A 438 2.66 -10.48 23.80
N ALA A 439 3.62 -10.16 22.91
CA ALA A 439 4.73 -11.05 22.56
C ALA A 439 5.96 -10.86 23.45
N ILE A 440 6.41 -9.61 23.68
CA ILE A 440 7.71 -9.33 24.33
C ILE A 440 7.58 -9.04 25.83
N ASP A 441 6.41 -8.57 26.30
CA ASP A 441 6.14 -8.28 27.72
C ASP A 441 4.66 -8.54 28.04
N PRO A 442 4.21 -9.81 28.12
CA PRO A 442 2.80 -10.17 28.30
C PRO A 442 2.17 -9.62 29.57
N GLU A 443 2.94 -9.30 30.60
CA GLU A 443 2.42 -8.75 31.87
C GLU A 443 1.97 -7.28 31.72
N SER A 444 2.46 -6.59 30.70
CA SER A 444 2.09 -5.19 30.38
C SER A 444 0.83 -5.08 29.50
N THR A 445 0.15 -6.17 29.20
CA THR A 445 -1.12 -6.13 28.46
C THR A 445 -2.25 -5.64 29.37
N GLY A 446 -3.13 -4.76 28.83
CA GLY A 446 -4.24 -4.18 29.59
C GLY A 446 -3.98 -2.75 30.09
N MET A 447 -2.81 -2.19 29.78
CA MET A 447 -2.53 -0.76 29.97
C MET A 447 -3.35 0.10 29.00
N ASP A 448 -3.40 1.41 29.27
CA ASP A 448 -3.83 2.38 28.25
C ASP A 448 -2.93 2.32 27.03
N GLU A 449 -3.49 2.57 25.85
CA GLU A 449 -2.77 2.40 24.57
C GLU A 449 -1.51 3.31 24.47
N TYR A 450 -1.54 4.48 25.09
CA TYR A 450 -0.37 5.37 25.12
C TYR A 450 0.70 4.89 26.09
N ASP A 451 0.29 4.29 27.20
CA ASP A 451 1.21 3.67 28.16
C ASP A 451 1.85 2.42 27.54
N MET A 452 1.14 1.70 26.66
CA MET A 452 1.72 0.61 25.85
C MET A 452 2.78 1.13 24.89
N VAL A 453 2.55 2.25 24.20
CA VAL A 453 3.57 2.88 23.32
C VAL A 453 4.82 3.22 24.11
N GLU A 454 4.68 3.85 25.28
CA GLU A 454 5.80 4.17 26.16
C GLU A 454 6.54 2.90 26.64
N ARG A 455 5.81 1.84 26.95
CA ARG A 455 6.38 0.57 27.36
C ARG A 455 7.17 -0.11 26.25
N VAL A 456 6.65 -0.10 25.00
CA VAL A 456 7.39 -0.58 23.84
C VAL A 456 8.69 0.22 23.65
N HIS A 457 8.64 1.55 23.82
CA HIS A 457 9.83 2.40 23.76
C HIS A 457 10.88 2.01 24.79
N GLN A 458 10.47 1.83 26.06
CA GLN A 458 11.38 1.44 27.15
C GLN A 458 12.09 0.10 26.87
N LEU A 459 11.40 -0.83 26.21
CA LEU A 459 11.93 -2.17 25.91
C LEU A 459 12.79 -2.18 24.65
N SER A 460 12.39 -1.46 23.61
CA SER A 460 13.03 -1.50 22.29
C SER A 460 14.14 -0.44 22.10
N ASN A 461 14.09 0.65 22.85
CA ASN A 461 14.87 1.87 22.65
C ASN A 461 14.70 2.55 21.28
N ILE A 462 13.69 2.12 20.48
CA ILE A 462 13.36 2.78 19.22
C ILE A 462 12.65 4.11 19.56
N PRO A 463 13.01 5.25 18.95
CA PRO A 463 12.31 6.51 19.21
C PRO A 463 10.83 6.41 18.82
N VAL A 464 9.93 6.91 19.68
CA VAL A 464 8.52 7.00 19.33
C VAL A 464 8.34 8.03 18.22
N PRO A 465 7.73 7.67 17.08
CA PRO A 465 7.46 8.62 16.01
C PRO A 465 6.66 9.83 16.53
N LYS A 466 7.08 11.04 16.17
CA LYS A 466 6.47 12.29 16.65
C LYS A 466 4.95 12.32 16.41
N SER A 467 4.51 11.80 15.27
CA SER A 467 3.09 11.71 14.91
C SER A 467 2.25 10.86 15.86
N LEU A 468 2.87 9.93 16.60
CA LEU A 468 2.22 9.11 17.62
C LEU A 468 2.42 9.70 19.04
N ALA A 469 3.62 10.19 19.35
CA ALA A 469 3.91 10.79 20.67
C ALA A 469 3.00 11.97 20.99
N ASP A 470 2.75 12.85 20.03
CA ASP A 470 1.92 14.04 20.21
C ASP A 470 0.41 13.75 20.22
N LEU A 471 0.00 12.54 19.83
CA LEU A 471 -1.39 12.20 19.54
C LEU A 471 -2.29 12.31 20.77
N LYS A 472 -1.78 11.96 21.96
CA LYS A 472 -2.52 12.01 23.23
C LYS A 472 -3.04 13.42 23.53
N ASN A 473 -2.28 14.45 23.17
CA ASN A 473 -2.55 15.86 23.51
C ASN A 473 -3.31 16.61 22.39
N LYS A 474 -3.46 16.03 21.19
CA LYS A 474 -4.17 16.69 20.09
C LYS A 474 -5.67 16.78 20.33
N GLU A 475 -6.28 17.90 19.98
CA GLU A 475 -7.73 18.12 20.03
C GLU A 475 -8.46 17.23 19.02
N ARG A 476 -9.57 16.63 19.43
CA ARG A 476 -10.46 15.90 18.50
C ARG A 476 -11.31 16.90 17.72
N ARG A 477 -11.01 17.07 16.45
CA ARG A 477 -11.73 17.96 15.54
C ARG A 477 -12.99 17.31 14.95
N PHE A 478 -12.97 15.99 14.77
CA PHE A 478 -14.02 15.25 14.07
C PHE A 478 -14.66 14.26 15.04
N THR A 479 -15.87 14.59 15.50
CA THR A 479 -16.63 13.79 16.50
C THR A 479 -17.99 13.36 15.97
N LYS A 480 -18.35 13.75 14.72
CA LYS A 480 -19.66 13.44 14.13
C LYS A 480 -19.77 11.94 13.86
N VAL A 481 -20.89 11.34 14.33
CA VAL A 481 -21.26 9.96 14.07
C VAL A 481 -22.64 9.99 13.41
N ILE A 482 -22.75 9.41 12.20
CA ILE A 482 -23.98 9.41 11.42
C ILE A 482 -24.42 7.98 11.04
N SER A 483 -25.65 7.83 10.56
CA SER A 483 -26.09 6.59 9.93
C SER A 483 -25.50 6.50 8.50
N LYS A 484 -25.49 5.30 7.94
CA LYS A 484 -25.02 5.09 6.57
C LYS A 484 -25.86 5.84 5.54
N ASP A 485 -27.14 6.06 5.81
CA ASP A 485 -28.07 6.74 4.91
C ASP A 485 -27.86 8.26 4.87
N GLU A 486 -27.16 8.83 5.86
CA GLU A 486 -26.81 10.26 5.95
C GLU A 486 -25.47 10.59 5.29
N MET A 487 -24.74 9.59 4.76
CA MET A 487 -23.39 9.80 4.20
C MET A 487 -23.39 10.73 2.98
N GLU A 488 -24.38 10.62 2.11
CA GLU A 488 -24.50 11.48 0.92
C GLU A 488 -24.76 12.94 1.29
N ASP A 489 -25.64 13.19 2.24
CA ASP A 489 -25.92 14.52 2.76
C ASP A 489 -24.68 15.14 3.44
N PHE A 490 -23.94 14.32 4.20
CA PHE A 490 -22.68 14.76 4.80
C PHE A 490 -21.65 15.18 3.74
N VAL A 491 -21.52 14.41 2.65
CA VAL A 491 -20.64 14.76 1.52
C VAL A 491 -21.07 16.08 0.89
N ALA A 492 -22.36 16.22 0.59
CA ALA A 492 -22.91 17.42 0.00
C ALA A 492 -22.70 18.68 0.89
N GLU A 493 -23.04 18.57 2.17
CA GLU A 493 -22.84 19.65 3.17
C GLU A 493 -21.37 20.05 3.26
N SER A 494 -20.45 19.06 3.35
CA SER A 494 -19.01 19.29 3.47
C SER A 494 -18.39 19.95 2.23
N LEU A 495 -19.02 19.79 1.07
CA LEU A 495 -18.58 20.36 -0.21
C LEU A 495 -19.30 21.67 -0.57
N GLY A 496 -20.32 22.05 0.19
CA GLY A 496 -21.16 23.22 -0.11
C GLY A 496 -22.03 23.06 -1.34
N LEU A 497 -22.50 21.83 -1.60
CA LEU A 497 -23.36 21.46 -2.74
C LEU A 497 -24.83 21.65 -2.43
#